data_2448e57cac45b99c9a6b834860fa7311
#
_entry.id   2448e57cac45b99c9a6b834860fa7311
#
_cell.length_a   1.000
_cell.length_b   1.000
_cell.length_c   1.000
_cell.angle_alpha   90.00
_cell.angle_beta   90.00
_cell.angle_gamma   90.00
#
_symmetry.space_group_name_H-M   'P 1'
#
loop_
_entity.id
_entity.type
_entity.pdbx_description
1 polymer ?
#
loop_
_entity_poly.entity_id
_entity_poly.type
_entity_poly.pdbx_seq_one_letter_code
_entity_poly.pdbx_strand_id
1 'polypeptide(L)'
;MFLVAFYGFFRVGELTAKGAILKPLVQIQDLHFQLKDNCVTAATIVITDFKHKSGRCPFSVVLDCATGTEFCPVNYLHYCSMRGTTLGALFCFSDGSPVQTSHFTQQLQQALNFCGLDSSKYKSHAFQIGATLLVADQGFSDPQIRHLGRWKSDAFKLYICQPGEVFKT
;
A
#
# COMPACT_ATOMS: atom_id res chain seq x y z
N MET A 1 6.82 3.91 -2.30
CA MET A 1 5.63 3.12 -2.74
C MET A 1 5.52 1.77 -2.02
N PHE A 2 6.58 0.94 -1.91
CA PHE A 2 6.54 -0.37 -1.22
C PHE A 2 6.08 -0.27 0.24
N LEU A 3 6.63 0.67 1.01
CA LEU A 3 6.23 0.90 2.40
C LEU A 3 4.72 1.25 2.51
N VAL A 4 4.23 2.11 1.61
CA VAL A 4 2.81 2.48 1.60
C VAL A 4 1.92 1.28 1.24
N ALA A 5 2.35 0.46 0.27
CA ALA A 5 1.64 -0.76 -0.08
C ALA A 5 1.56 -1.74 1.10
N PHE A 6 2.66 -1.89 1.84
CA PHE A 6 2.75 -2.80 2.98
C PHE A 6 1.94 -2.27 4.18
N TYR A 7 2.30 -1.13 4.73
CA TYR A 7 1.67 -0.60 5.95
C TYR A 7 0.22 -0.16 5.75
N GLY A 8 -0.18 0.24 4.53
CA GLY A 8 -1.55 0.62 4.19
C GLY A 8 -2.40 -0.52 3.64
N PHE A 9 -1.89 -1.75 3.59
CA PHE A 9 -2.59 -2.91 3.01
C PHE A 9 -3.11 -2.66 1.59
N PHE A 10 -2.40 -1.82 0.83
CA PHE A 10 -2.82 -1.49 -0.53
C PHE A 10 -2.58 -2.65 -1.48
N ARG A 11 -3.55 -2.85 -2.36
CA ARG A 11 -3.32 -3.64 -3.57
C ARG A 11 -2.50 -2.81 -4.54
N VAL A 12 -1.52 -3.42 -5.18
CA VAL A 12 -0.65 -2.70 -6.13
C VAL A 12 -1.47 -1.97 -7.20
N GLY A 13 -2.57 -2.56 -7.67
CA GLY A 13 -3.47 -1.91 -8.63
C GLY A 13 -4.26 -0.71 -8.09
N GLU A 14 -4.23 -0.40 -6.78
CA GLU A 14 -4.78 0.83 -6.21
C GLU A 14 -3.75 1.98 -6.30
N LEU A 15 -2.46 1.63 -6.38
CA LEU A 15 -1.32 2.57 -6.40
C LEU A 15 -0.70 2.74 -7.80
N THR A 16 -0.95 1.81 -8.73
CA THR A 16 -0.30 1.75 -10.05
C THR A 16 -1.29 1.59 -11.18
N ALA A 17 -0.98 2.20 -12.32
CA ALA A 17 -1.75 2.06 -13.55
C ALA A 17 -1.48 0.72 -14.25
N LYS A 18 -2.45 0.22 -15.00
CA LYS A 18 -2.32 -0.96 -15.86
C LYS A 18 -2.68 -0.59 -17.30
N GLY A 19 -1.67 -0.36 -18.12
CA GLY A 19 -1.84 0.06 -19.51
C GLY A 19 -2.56 1.41 -19.62
N ALA A 20 -3.31 1.61 -20.68
CA ALA A 20 -4.12 2.82 -20.91
C ALA A 20 -5.43 2.89 -20.11
N ILE A 21 -5.76 1.83 -19.36
CA ILE A 21 -7.00 1.79 -18.57
C ILE A 21 -6.77 2.61 -17.30
N LEU A 22 -7.33 3.80 -17.28
CA LEU A 22 -7.40 4.65 -16.10
C LEU A 22 -8.44 4.05 -15.13
N LYS A 23 -8.02 3.08 -14.33
CA LYS A 23 -8.74 2.78 -13.10
C LYS A 23 -8.52 3.94 -12.13
N PRO A 24 -9.48 4.25 -11.26
CA PRO A 24 -9.26 5.23 -10.23
C PRO A 24 -8.10 4.78 -9.34
N LEU A 25 -6.98 5.46 -9.51
CA LEU A 25 -5.81 5.33 -8.65
C LEU A 25 -5.98 6.28 -7.47
N VAL A 26 -5.30 5.98 -6.37
CA VAL A 26 -5.14 6.95 -5.29
C VAL A 26 -4.50 8.22 -5.86
N GLN A 27 -5.16 9.34 -5.65
CA GLN A 27 -4.75 10.64 -6.14
C GLN A 27 -4.01 11.42 -5.04
N ILE A 28 -3.21 12.40 -5.44
CA ILE A 28 -2.49 13.23 -4.47
C ILE A 28 -3.46 14.06 -3.59
N GLN A 29 -4.60 14.46 -4.12
CA GLN A 29 -5.65 15.18 -3.39
C GLN A 29 -6.37 14.32 -2.33
N ASP A 30 -6.24 13.00 -2.40
CA ASP A 30 -6.80 12.07 -1.42
C ASP A 30 -5.87 11.89 -0.20
N LEU A 31 -4.71 12.55 -0.21
CA LEU A 31 -3.68 12.48 0.82
C LEU A 31 -3.80 13.68 1.76
N HIS A 32 -3.98 13.42 3.04
CA HIS A 32 -4.08 14.42 4.10
C HIS A 32 -3.06 14.14 5.19
N PHE A 33 -2.44 15.20 5.72
CA PHE A 33 -1.47 15.08 6.81
C PHE A 33 -2.02 15.62 8.10
N GLN A 34 -1.68 14.95 9.20
CA GLN A 34 -1.86 15.48 10.55
C GLN A 34 -0.54 16.09 11.01
N LEU A 35 -0.60 17.31 11.50
CA LEU A 35 0.54 18.03 12.05
C LEU A 35 0.35 18.20 13.57
N LYS A 36 1.43 18.00 14.29
CA LYS A 36 1.55 18.37 15.71
C LYS A 36 2.90 19.05 15.89
N ASP A 37 2.87 20.25 16.50
CA ASP A 37 4.09 21.05 16.75
C ASP A 37 4.95 21.26 15.48
N ASN A 38 4.29 21.58 14.35
CA ASN A 38 4.87 21.71 13.01
C ASN A 38 5.54 20.43 12.45
N CYS A 39 5.38 19.28 13.11
CA CYS A 39 5.87 18.00 12.63
C CYS A 39 4.71 17.17 12.07
N VAL A 40 4.94 16.49 10.95
CA VAL A 40 3.97 15.54 10.39
C VAL A 40 3.96 14.29 11.27
N THR A 41 2.81 13.96 11.85
CA THR A 41 2.65 12.82 12.77
C THR A 41 1.91 11.65 12.14
N ALA A 42 1.05 11.90 11.17
CA ALA A 42 0.33 10.87 10.44
C ALA A 42 -0.05 11.32 9.04
N ALA A 43 -0.33 10.35 8.17
CA ALA A 43 -0.90 10.57 6.85
C ALA A 43 -2.19 9.75 6.70
N THR A 44 -3.24 10.37 6.18
CA THR A 44 -4.49 9.71 5.85
C THR A 44 -4.67 9.68 4.35
N ILE A 45 -4.88 8.50 3.78
CA ILE A 45 -5.19 8.31 2.37
C ILE A 45 -6.67 7.91 2.26
N VAL A 46 -7.47 8.72 1.57
CA VAL A 46 -8.90 8.48 1.35
C VAL A 46 -9.09 7.68 0.06
N ILE A 47 -9.62 6.48 0.15
CA ILE A 47 -9.88 5.62 -1.00
C ILE A 47 -11.36 5.68 -1.34
N THR A 48 -11.68 6.27 -2.48
CA THR A 48 -13.06 6.44 -2.96
C THR A 48 -13.55 5.26 -3.77
N ASP A 49 -12.64 4.51 -4.41
CA ASP A 49 -12.97 3.32 -5.20
C ASP A 49 -12.00 2.17 -4.93
N PHE A 50 -12.52 1.01 -4.57
CA PHE A 50 -11.75 -0.22 -4.36
C PHE A 50 -12.57 -1.46 -4.73
N LYS A 51 -11.89 -2.56 -5.08
CA LYS A 51 -12.43 -3.78 -5.69
C LYS A 51 -13.71 -4.34 -5.05
N HIS A 52 -13.95 -4.06 -3.78
CA HIS A 52 -15.07 -4.61 -3.01
C HIS A 52 -15.89 -3.54 -2.31
N LYS A 53 -15.95 -2.34 -2.89
CA LYS A 53 -16.76 -1.25 -2.34
C LYS A 53 -18.22 -1.70 -2.19
N SER A 54 -18.68 -1.77 -0.95
CA SER A 54 -20.10 -1.94 -0.63
C SER A 54 -20.59 -0.65 0.02
N GLY A 55 -21.36 0.13 -0.75
CA GLY A 55 -21.86 1.41 -0.29
C GLY A 55 -21.09 2.62 -0.86
N ARG A 56 -21.53 3.81 -0.47
CA ARG A 56 -21.03 5.11 -0.97
C ARG A 56 -19.92 5.72 -0.11
N CYS A 57 -19.61 5.13 1.04
CA CYS A 57 -18.63 5.71 1.95
C CYS A 57 -17.20 5.43 1.48
N PRO A 58 -16.33 6.45 1.44
CA PRO A 58 -14.90 6.28 1.23
C PRO A 58 -14.28 5.51 2.41
N PHE A 59 -13.15 4.87 2.16
CA PHE A 59 -12.36 4.20 3.20
C PHE A 59 -11.09 5.01 3.46
N SER A 60 -10.81 5.31 4.72
CA SER A 60 -9.60 6.03 5.12
C SER A 60 -8.55 5.07 5.64
N VAL A 61 -7.36 5.12 5.05
CA VAL A 61 -6.16 4.43 5.55
C VAL A 61 -5.32 5.45 6.30
N VAL A 62 -5.13 5.23 7.59
CA VAL A 62 -4.28 6.07 8.43
C VAL A 62 -2.94 5.37 8.62
N LEU A 63 -1.87 6.10 8.38
CA LEU A 63 -0.48 5.69 8.59
C LEU A 63 0.15 6.62 9.61
N ASP A 64 0.59 6.08 10.72
CA ASP A 64 1.30 6.85 11.73
C ASP A 64 2.78 7.01 11.37
N CYS A 65 3.36 8.14 11.76
CA CYS A 65 4.77 8.38 11.56
C CYS A 65 5.57 7.52 12.53
N ALA A 66 6.39 6.63 11.99
CA ALA A 66 7.33 5.85 12.76
C ALA A 66 8.56 6.71 13.07
N THR A 67 8.67 7.17 14.33
CA THR A 67 9.82 7.95 14.79
C THR A 67 11.06 7.07 14.90
N GLY A 68 12.21 7.61 14.50
CA GLY A 68 13.50 6.92 14.67
C GLY A 68 13.81 5.85 13.60
N THR A 69 13.03 5.76 12.52
CA THR A 69 13.31 4.86 11.40
C THR A 69 13.33 5.60 10.06
N GLU A 70 14.28 5.22 9.20
CA GLU A 70 14.35 5.70 7.82
C GLU A 70 13.18 5.15 6.96
N PHE A 71 12.56 4.04 7.39
CA PHE A 71 11.50 3.36 6.66
C PHE A 71 10.08 3.83 7.06
N CYS A 72 9.91 5.13 7.25
CA CYS A 72 8.61 5.71 7.59
C CYS A 72 7.80 6.00 6.32
N PRO A 73 6.63 5.34 6.10
CA PRO A 73 5.79 5.60 4.92
C PRO A 73 5.28 7.04 4.87
N VAL A 74 5.07 7.68 6.02
CA VAL A 74 4.58 9.06 6.12
C VAL A 74 5.59 10.07 5.59
N ASN A 75 6.88 9.89 5.90
CA ASN A 75 7.95 10.75 5.38
C ASN A 75 8.03 10.70 3.85
N TYR A 76 7.91 9.50 3.26
CA TYR A 76 7.89 9.35 1.80
C TYR A 76 6.65 9.94 1.15
N LEU A 77 5.49 9.83 1.79
CA LEU A 77 4.26 10.47 1.33
C LEU A 77 4.36 12.00 1.39
N HIS A 78 4.93 12.53 2.47
CA HIS A 78 5.18 13.95 2.60
C HIS A 78 6.13 14.45 1.50
N TYR A 79 7.22 13.73 1.25
CA TYR A 79 8.11 14.05 0.13
C TYR A 79 7.38 14.01 -1.23
N CYS A 80 6.52 13.03 -1.47
CA CYS A 80 5.70 12.98 -2.69
C CYS A 80 4.77 14.19 -2.82
N SER A 81 4.21 14.70 -1.72
CA SER A 81 3.33 15.87 -1.75
C SER A 81 4.04 17.18 -2.07
N MET A 82 5.35 17.26 -1.80
CA MET A 82 6.16 18.46 -2.05
C MET A 82 6.50 18.68 -3.53
N ARG A 83 6.08 17.81 -4.44
CA ARG A 83 6.34 17.94 -5.90
C ARG A 83 5.69 19.17 -6.56
N GLY A 84 4.87 19.90 -5.84
CA GLY A 84 4.19 21.09 -6.35
C GLY A 84 2.96 20.81 -7.23
N THR A 85 2.61 19.54 -7.46
CA THR A 85 1.36 19.17 -8.13
C THR A 85 0.28 18.87 -7.11
N THR A 86 -0.91 19.43 -7.32
CA THR A 86 -2.06 19.22 -6.43
C THR A 86 -3.07 18.22 -6.98
N LEU A 87 -2.89 17.79 -8.22
CA LEU A 87 -3.79 16.87 -8.93
C LEU A 87 -2.98 15.74 -9.61
N GLY A 88 -3.62 14.61 -9.75
CA GLY A 88 -3.06 13.44 -10.44
C GLY A 88 -2.72 12.27 -9.52
N ALA A 89 -2.16 11.20 -10.09
CA ALA A 89 -1.83 9.99 -9.35
C ALA A 89 -0.81 10.28 -8.23
N LEU A 90 -1.05 9.73 -7.04
CA LEU A 90 -0.15 9.89 -5.89
C LEU A 90 1.27 9.45 -6.23
N PHE A 91 1.41 8.35 -6.97
CA PHE A 91 2.70 7.85 -7.46
C PHE A 91 2.79 8.05 -8.97
N CYS A 92 3.63 9.01 -9.38
CA CYS A 92 3.88 9.32 -10.78
C CYS A 92 5.37 9.60 -11.01
N PHE A 93 5.77 9.55 -12.27
CA PHE A 93 7.08 10.01 -12.73
C PHE A 93 7.16 11.54 -12.80
N SER A 94 8.34 12.08 -13.11
CA SER A 94 8.56 13.52 -13.20
C SER A 94 7.75 14.22 -14.30
N ASP A 95 7.34 13.47 -15.34
CA ASP A 95 6.47 13.93 -16.41
C ASP A 95 4.96 13.92 -16.04
N GLY A 96 4.63 13.51 -14.81
CA GLY A 96 3.26 13.38 -14.32
C GLY A 96 2.56 12.06 -14.70
N SER A 97 3.20 11.22 -15.52
CA SER A 97 2.62 9.92 -15.88
C SER A 97 2.58 8.97 -14.68
N PRO A 98 1.47 8.24 -14.45
CA PRO A 98 1.33 7.37 -13.30
C PRO A 98 2.28 6.17 -13.40
N VAL A 99 2.83 5.74 -12.26
CA VAL A 99 3.68 4.55 -12.19
C VAL A 99 2.89 3.33 -12.65
N GLN A 100 3.45 2.60 -13.61
CA GLN A 100 2.86 1.40 -14.17
C GLN A 100 3.09 0.18 -13.27
N THR A 101 2.14 -0.75 -13.25
CA THR A 101 2.26 -2.03 -12.50
C THR A 101 3.49 -2.83 -12.94
N SER A 102 3.84 -2.79 -14.24
CA SER A 102 5.04 -3.43 -14.76
C SER A 102 6.32 -2.86 -14.14
N HIS A 103 6.41 -1.52 -14.05
CA HIS A 103 7.54 -0.84 -13.42
C HIS A 103 7.65 -1.21 -11.93
N PHE A 104 6.54 -1.18 -11.19
CA PHE A 104 6.51 -1.62 -9.80
C PHE A 104 7.03 -3.05 -9.64
N THR A 105 6.56 -3.98 -10.48
CA THR A 105 6.97 -5.39 -10.45
C THR A 105 8.46 -5.55 -10.76
N GLN A 106 8.96 -4.83 -11.76
CA GLN A 106 10.38 -4.85 -12.12
C GLN A 106 11.25 -4.36 -10.95
N GLN A 107 10.89 -3.25 -10.31
CA GLN A 107 11.64 -2.73 -9.16
C GLN A 107 11.61 -3.69 -7.97
N LEU A 108 10.47 -4.36 -7.73
CA LEU A 108 10.35 -5.40 -6.71
C LEU A 108 11.29 -6.57 -7.01
N GLN A 109 11.30 -7.07 -8.25
CA GLN A 109 12.17 -8.18 -8.65
C GLN A 109 13.64 -7.82 -8.52
N GLN A 110 14.03 -6.61 -8.92
CA GLN A 110 15.40 -6.13 -8.75
C GLN A 110 15.82 -6.10 -7.27
N ALA A 111 14.97 -5.56 -6.39
CA ALA A 111 15.23 -5.51 -4.95
C ALA A 111 15.35 -6.92 -4.34
N LEU A 112 14.47 -7.84 -4.70
CA LEU A 112 14.50 -9.22 -4.21
C LEU A 112 15.77 -9.95 -4.67
N ASN A 113 16.13 -9.83 -5.94
CA ASN A 113 17.34 -10.43 -6.50
C ASN A 113 18.60 -9.85 -5.82
N PHE A 114 18.62 -8.54 -5.55
CA PHE A 114 19.72 -7.90 -4.80
C PHE A 114 19.86 -8.49 -3.38
N CYS A 115 18.73 -8.83 -2.74
CA CYS A 115 18.73 -9.52 -1.45
C CYS A 115 19.00 -11.03 -1.52
N GLY A 116 19.30 -11.58 -2.70
CA GLY A 116 19.52 -13.02 -2.88
C GLY A 116 18.25 -13.87 -2.79
N LEU A 117 17.07 -13.25 -2.90
CA LEU A 117 15.79 -13.96 -2.83
C LEU A 117 15.31 -14.34 -4.23
N ASP A 118 14.66 -15.49 -4.34
CA ASP A 118 14.04 -15.95 -5.59
C ASP A 118 12.81 -15.10 -5.91
N SER A 119 12.99 -14.11 -6.80
CA SER A 119 11.94 -13.14 -7.15
C SER A 119 10.70 -13.77 -7.81
N SER A 120 10.79 -15.02 -8.32
CA SER A 120 9.65 -15.72 -8.92
C SER A 120 8.56 -16.07 -7.90
N LYS A 121 8.93 -16.20 -6.63
CA LYS A 121 8.03 -16.53 -5.51
C LYS A 121 7.25 -15.34 -4.98
N TYR A 122 7.66 -14.11 -5.31
CA TYR A 122 7.08 -12.89 -4.76
C TYR A 122 6.34 -12.12 -5.85
N LYS A 123 5.03 -12.07 -5.72
CA LYS A 123 4.16 -11.28 -6.61
C LYS A 123 3.66 -10.04 -5.88
N SER A 124 3.02 -9.14 -6.60
CA SER A 124 2.44 -7.89 -6.06
C SER A 124 1.50 -8.09 -4.86
N HIS A 125 0.89 -9.26 -4.75
CA HIS A 125 0.02 -9.63 -3.62
C HIS A 125 0.79 -9.93 -2.32
N ALA A 126 2.09 -10.19 -2.40
CA ALA A 126 2.93 -10.49 -1.25
C ALA A 126 2.95 -9.38 -0.19
N PHE A 127 2.79 -8.11 -0.60
CA PHE A 127 2.70 -6.98 0.34
C PHE A 127 1.50 -7.11 1.26
N GLN A 128 0.34 -7.43 0.72
CA GLN A 128 -0.89 -7.57 1.49
C GLN A 128 -0.85 -8.81 2.39
N ILE A 129 -0.26 -9.90 1.90
CA ILE A 129 -0.03 -11.12 2.69
C ILE A 129 0.93 -10.82 3.85
N GLY A 130 2.08 -10.22 3.57
CA GLY A 130 3.07 -9.89 4.59
C GLY A 130 2.54 -8.95 5.67
N ALA A 131 1.77 -7.92 5.27
CA ALA A 131 1.11 -7.03 6.21
C ALA A 131 0.09 -7.77 7.09
N THR A 132 -0.66 -8.71 6.51
CA THR A 132 -1.63 -9.55 7.25
C THR A 132 -0.93 -10.43 8.28
N LEU A 133 0.17 -11.08 7.90
CA LEU A 133 0.95 -11.91 8.82
C LEU A 133 1.52 -11.09 9.96
N LEU A 134 2.06 -9.90 9.67
CA LEU A 134 2.62 -9.02 10.68
C LEU A 134 1.58 -8.65 11.75
N VAL A 135 0.39 -8.18 11.36
CA VAL A 135 -0.64 -7.78 12.33
C VAL A 135 -1.27 -8.97 13.05
N ALA A 136 -1.34 -10.14 12.40
CA ALA A 136 -1.77 -11.37 13.05
C ALA A 136 -0.78 -11.79 14.15
N ASP A 137 0.52 -11.71 13.89
CA ASP A 137 1.59 -11.98 14.87
C ASP A 137 1.57 -10.98 16.03
N GLN A 138 1.13 -9.75 15.78
CA GLN A 138 0.91 -8.72 16.80
C GLN A 138 -0.39 -8.93 17.61
N GLY A 139 -1.16 -9.99 17.34
CA GLY A 139 -2.36 -10.34 18.08
C GLY A 139 -3.63 -9.57 17.66
N PHE A 140 -3.66 -8.97 16.48
CA PHE A 140 -4.87 -8.35 15.96
C PHE A 140 -5.96 -9.38 15.74
N SER A 141 -7.20 -9.04 16.09
CA SER A 141 -8.36 -9.91 15.89
C SER A 141 -8.76 -10.01 14.41
N ASP A 142 -9.42 -11.11 14.04
CA ASP A 142 -9.96 -11.31 12.69
C ASP A 142 -10.77 -10.12 12.14
N PRO A 143 -11.68 -9.49 12.92
CA PRO A 143 -12.40 -8.30 12.45
C PRO A 143 -11.48 -7.11 12.14
N GLN A 144 -10.45 -6.90 12.96
CA GLN A 144 -9.47 -5.84 12.74
C GLN A 144 -8.64 -6.08 11.48
N ILE A 145 -8.13 -7.31 11.31
CA ILE A 145 -7.38 -7.71 10.12
C ILE A 145 -8.24 -7.57 8.86
N ARG A 146 -9.49 -8.05 8.92
CA ARG A 146 -10.46 -7.93 7.81
C ARG A 146 -10.69 -6.46 7.44
N HIS A 147 -10.84 -5.60 8.43
CA HIS A 147 -11.04 -4.16 8.23
C HIS A 147 -9.81 -3.52 7.55
N LEU A 148 -8.61 -3.74 8.09
CA LEU A 148 -7.35 -3.20 7.55
C LEU A 148 -7.13 -3.59 6.08
N GLY A 149 -7.33 -4.87 5.75
CA GLY A 149 -7.15 -5.39 4.39
C GLY A 149 -8.33 -5.14 3.45
N ARG A 150 -9.41 -4.56 3.95
CA ARG A 150 -10.64 -4.31 3.17
C ARG A 150 -11.21 -5.60 2.54
N TRP A 151 -11.18 -6.71 3.30
CA TRP A 151 -11.76 -7.99 2.86
C TRP A 151 -13.23 -8.10 3.21
N LYS A 152 -14.04 -8.60 2.27
CA LYS A 152 -15.45 -8.93 2.51
C LYS A 152 -15.65 -10.29 3.16
N SER A 153 -14.68 -11.19 3.01
CA SER A 153 -14.72 -12.57 3.47
C SER A 153 -13.50 -12.89 4.33
N ASP A 154 -13.48 -14.10 4.89
CA ASP A 154 -12.37 -14.61 5.67
C ASP A 154 -11.19 -15.13 4.83
N ALA A 155 -11.12 -14.72 3.55
CA ALA A 155 -10.04 -15.15 2.64
C ALA A 155 -8.63 -14.84 3.19
N PHE A 156 -8.48 -13.83 4.03
CA PHE A 156 -7.20 -13.51 4.69
C PHE A 156 -6.72 -14.63 5.63
N LYS A 157 -7.63 -15.47 6.14
CA LYS A 157 -7.27 -16.61 7.01
C LYS A 157 -6.38 -17.63 6.31
N LEU A 158 -6.53 -17.76 4.99
CA LEU A 158 -5.66 -18.63 4.19
C LEU A 158 -4.19 -18.21 4.29
N TYR A 159 -3.91 -16.94 4.52
CA TYR A 159 -2.55 -16.42 4.67
C TYR A 159 -1.99 -16.66 6.06
N ILE A 160 -2.83 -16.66 7.09
CA ILE A 160 -2.42 -16.83 8.49
C ILE A 160 -2.25 -18.31 8.84
N CYS A 161 -3.14 -19.18 8.33
CA CYS A 161 -3.14 -20.61 8.67
C CYS A 161 -2.05 -21.42 7.99
N GLN A 162 -1.38 -20.90 6.94
CA GLN A 162 -0.34 -21.59 6.20
C GLN A 162 0.91 -20.71 5.99
N PRO A 163 1.61 -20.33 7.06
CA PRO A 163 2.75 -19.41 6.93
C PRO A 163 3.94 -19.97 6.12
N GLY A 164 3.95 -21.26 5.80
CA GLY A 164 5.03 -21.92 5.02
C GLY A 164 4.69 -22.24 3.58
N GLU A 165 3.43 -22.21 3.15
CA GLU A 165 3.00 -22.64 1.81
C GLU A 165 2.58 -21.52 0.86
N VAL A 166 2.30 -20.33 1.38
CA VAL A 166 1.78 -19.19 0.59
C VAL A 166 2.78 -18.71 -0.47
N PHE A 167 4.04 -19.04 -0.34
CA PHE A 167 5.09 -18.65 -1.29
C PHE A 167 5.38 -19.71 -2.37
N LYS A 168 4.63 -20.81 -2.39
CA LYS A 168 4.85 -21.94 -3.34
C LYS A 168 3.96 -21.92 -4.58
N THR A 169 3.10 -20.89 -4.77
CA THR A 169 2.23 -20.80 -5.96
C THR A 169 2.54 -19.61 -6.84
#